data_34d66e41a48bfddc789ea6cc19ae223e
#
_entry.id   34d66e41a48bfddc789ea6cc19ae223e
#
_cell.length_a   1.000
_cell.length_b   1.000
_cell.length_c   1.000
_cell.angle_alpha   90.00
_cell.angle_beta   90.00
_cell.angle_gamma   90.00
#
_symmetry.space_group_name_H-M   'P 1'
#
loop_
_entity.id
_entity.type
_entity.pdbx_description
1 polymer ?
#
loop_
_entity_poly.entity_id
_entity_poly.type
_entity_poly.pdbx_seq_one_letter_code
_entity_poly.pdbx_strand_id
1 'polypeptide(L)'
;MDEPNFWTRWGKRRVSRRRLLAGAAGAGAGLAALSVVGCGGGGDGGPSLSPGASPAASPSGSPAATPTTGAASNVYHRWGVGPPPALEPAKTRGGVDRWFGFEPMPLDTFDPHQTQFGPTAGSHSAIFSKVLNYWDAYQGVMEPDLAETVPEAPDKLTYVVKIRSGVRFHSTEKMRQQFPQVAGRELTAEDVKYSIERQMNKSSPRSALYYRASQWETIDKIELVDPLTLRITTKRPTAPFLHYLADTHNFIIARELVDPVKDDMNSLDKMIGSGPFILDKFVGLQAVRVVRNPDWFAKDDLAGKGLADRPIIDGFEISWIPGDNTTIELAFKSKQVDHTYYADNPSPDRIASETGALLDEWISSSWINSRLLINDSPAAESPFKDLRLRQALNIAIDRSRMGQGIYQNSCLLGSPVAQALGYWGLPLEELTKRPGFRFKREEREQDLVDAKQMWGAAGGPSIGTVEVMYTAIPDFVKAYFPQFQRNLKETLGFDVKGKLDPTGYTEIAQGLLQKRLVFTFGYDNGWLEPDDYLYPYFHSTGPKNSFNLSDPTLDEMIDAQREEFDRERRRELVYDIQRYLLDKVVARLDWISEIDRGTRWPYCKNMQYHPWFGDAFSAVNRWLDSTAPTFQGRPA
;
A
#
# COMPACT_ATOMS: atom_id res chain seq x y z
N MET A 1 -0.18 -22.64 -26.38
CA MET A 1 -1.58 -22.19 -26.27
C MET A 1 -1.68 -21.55 -24.89
N ASP A 2 -1.70 -20.22 -24.89
CA ASP A 2 -1.67 -19.43 -23.66
C ASP A 2 -2.98 -19.59 -22.91
N GLU A 3 -2.92 -20.17 -21.71
CA GLU A 3 -4.04 -20.09 -20.79
C GLU A 3 -4.24 -18.64 -20.34
N PRO A 4 -5.45 -18.09 -20.44
CA PRO A 4 -5.71 -16.72 -20.03
C PRO A 4 -5.49 -16.57 -18.53
N ASN A 5 -4.69 -15.59 -18.11
CA ASN A 5 -4.44 -15.27 -16.71
C ASN A 5 -5.74 -14.81 -16.01
N PHE A 6 -5.70 -14.69 -14.68
CA PHE A 6 -6.83 -14.29 -13.83
C PHE A 6 -7.56 -13.04 -14.37
N TRP A 7 -6.84 -12.02 -14.78
CA TRP A 7 -7.40 -10.76 -15.26
C TRP A 7 -8.15 -10.86 -16.58
N THR A 8 -7.69 -11.71 -17.50
CA THR A 8 -8.41 -12.01 -18.74
C THR A 8 -9.69 -12.82 -18.51
N ARG A 9 -9.74 -13.63 -17.45
CA ARG A 9 -10.95 -14.36 -17.03
C ARG A 9 -11.94 -13.42 -16.33
N TRP A 10 -11.45 -12.47 -15.55
CA TRP A 10 -12.29 -11.53 -14.80
C TRP A 10 -12.98 -10.52 -15.72
N GLY A 11 -12.27 -9.91 -16.67
CA GLY A 11 -12.84 -8.96 -17.64
C GLY A 11 -13.94 -9.55 -18.55
N LYS A 12 -13.99 -10.89 -18.68
CA LYS A 12 -15.02 -11.58 -19.50
C LYS A 12 -16.26 -12.01 -18.70
N ARG A 13 -16.25 -11.95 -17.38
CA ARG A 13 -17.40 -12.29 -16.55
C ARG A 13 -18.24 -11.05 -16.22
N ARG A 14 -19.14 -10.67 -17.11
CA ARG A 14 -20.28 -9.83 -16.76
C ARG A 14 -21.20 -10.64 -15.85
N VAL A 15 -21.04 -10.50 -14.54
CA VAL A 15 -21.96 -11.09 -13.56
C VAL A 15 -23.27 -10.31 -13.64
N SER A 16 -24.34 -10.94 -14.09
CA SER A 16 -25.65 -10.27 -14.11
C SER A 16 -26.13 -10.04 -12.67
N ARG A 17 -26.74 -8.88 -12.42
CA ARG A 17 -27.33 -8.53 -11.10
C ARG A 17 -28.20 -9.63 -10.50
N ARG A 18 -28.87 -10.46 -11.32
CA ARG A 18 -29.66 -11.61 -10.88
C ARG A 18 -28.84 -12.74 -10.26
N ARG A 19 -27.58 -12.98 -10.69
CA ARG A 19 -26.72 -14.02 -10.11
C ARG A 19 -26.08 -13.57 -8.79
N LEU A 20 -25.85 -12.26 -8.64
CA LEU A 20 -25.37 -11.69 -7.38
C LEU A 20 -26.41 -11.84 -6.26
N LEU A 21 -27.69 -11.63 -6.57
CA LEU A 21 -28.79 -11.76 -5.63
C LEU A 21 -29.13 -13.21 -5.29
N ALA A 22 -28.89 -14.16 -6.19
CA ALA A 22 -29.10 -15.59 -5.93
C ALA A 22 -28.00 -16.23 -5.07
N GLY A 23 -26.77 -15.68 -5.07
CA GLY A 23 -25.68 -16.12 -4.18
C GLY A 23 -25.86 -15.66 -2.72
N ALA A 24 -26.56 -14.55 -2.50
CA ALA A 24 -26.83 -14.02 -1.17
C ALA A 24 -27.91 -14.83 -0.39
N ALA A 25 -28.71 -15.64 -1.08
CA ALA A 25 -29.74 -16.45 -0.45
C ALA A 25 -29.24 -17.74 0.21
N GLY A 26 -27.97 -18.12 0.00
CA GLY A 26 -27.36 -19.34 0.55
C GLY A 26 -26.57 -19.15 1.86
N ALA A 27 -26.33 -17.93 2.31
CA ALA A 27 -25.55 -17.60 3.52
C ALA A 27 -26.44 -17.03 4.65
N GLY A 28 -27.71 -17.37 4.67
CA GLY A 28 -28.67 -16.81 5.59
C GLY A 28 -28.82 -17.59 6.88
N ALA A 29 -28.17 -17.15 7.94
CA ALA A 29 -28.68 -17.27 9.30
C ALA A 29 -28.18 -16.10 10.16
N GLY A 30 -28.40 -14.85 9.72
CA GLY A 30 -28.00 -13.67 10.51
C GLY A 30 -28.52 -12.33 9.99
N LEU A 31 -29.10 -12.27 8.81
CA LEU A 31 -29.50 -11.01 8.18
C LEU A 31 -30.98 -10.98 7.75
N ALA A 32 -31.87 -11.66 8.47
CA ALA A 32 -33.30 -11.67 8.18
C ALA A 32 -34.07 -10.66 9.04
N ALA A 33 -33.74 -9.37 8.93
CA ALA A 33 -34.51 -8.35 9.65
C ALA A 33 -34.57 -6.99 8.93
N LEU A 34 -34.51 -6.93 7.60
CA LEU A 34 -34.78 -5.67 6.87
C LEU A 34 -35.41 -5.90 5.47
N SER A 35 -36.55 -6.53 5.44
CA SER A 35 -37.42 -6.45 4.26
C SER A 35 -38.85 -6.70 4.71
N VAL A 36 -39.57 -5.65 5.06
CA VAL A 36 -41.01 -5.49 4.82
C VAL A 36 -41.39 -4.06 5.22
N VAL A 37 -41.70 -3.22 4.28
CA VAL A 37 -42.73 -2.20 4.14
C VAL A 37 -42.52 -1.63 2.75
N GLY A 38 -43.34 -1.69 1.74
CA GLY A 38 -44.75 -1.84 1.66
C GLY A 38 -45.19 -1.04 0.48
N CYS A 39 -45.72 -1.68 -0.56
CA CYS A 39 -46.25 -1.05 -1.78
C CYS A 39 -47.54 -0.27 -1.46
N GLY A 40 -47.74 0.81 -2.18
CA GLY A 40 -49.06 1.47 -2.26
C GLY A 40 -49.09 2.66 -3.23
N GLY A 41 -49.55 2.42 -4.47
CA GLY A 41 -50.57 3.17 -5.16
C GLY A 41 -50.28 4.55 -5.76
N GLY A 42 -50.14 4.60 -7.04
CA GLY A 42 -50.75 5.33 -8.12
C GLY A 42 -51.13 6.84 -7.99
N GLY A 43 -50.88 7.60 -9.04
CA GLY A 43 -51.58 8.84 -9.33
C GLY A 43 -50.78 9.85 -10.16
N ASP A 44 -51.22 10.06 -11.39
CA ASP A 44 -50.76 11.03 -12.37
C ASP A 44 -50.70 12.49 -11.90
N GLY A 45 -49.83 13.28 -12.50
CA GLY A 45 -49.96 14.72 -12.53
C GLY A 45 -48.66 15.49 -12.55
N GLY A 46 -48.09 15.74 -13.75
CA GLY A 46 -47.06 16.75 -13.85
C GLY A 46 -47.59 18.18 -13.69
N PRO A 47 -46.72 19.10 -13.42
CA PRO A 47 -46.49 20.13 -14.43
C PRO A 47 -45.00 20.53 -14.59
N SER A 48 -44.76 20.97 -15.83
CA SER A 48 -43.54 21.60 -16.32
C SER A 48 -43.18 22.87 -15.52
N LEU A 49 -41.89 23.09 -15.25
CA LEU A 49 -41.37 24.40 -14.96
C LEU A 49 -40.11 24.69 -15.78
N SER A 50 -40.21 25.75 -16.53
CA SER A 50 -39.16 26.39 -17.33
C SER A 50 -38.07 27.05 -16.48
N PRO A 51 -36.89 27.33 -17.07
CA PRO A 51 -35.70 27.72 -16.35
C PRO A 51 -35.67 29.24 -16.12
N GLY A 52 -35.22 29.65 -14.94
CA GLY A 52 -34.98 31.03 -14.65
C GLY A 52 -34.11 31.27 -13.43
N ALA A 53 -33.09 32.08 -13.65
CA ALA A 53 -32.26 32.78 -12.69
C ALA A 53 -30.99 32.10 -12.17
N SER A 54 -29.86 32.60 -12.67
CA SER A 54 -28.55 32.52 -12.05
C SER A 54 -28.54 33.10 -10.63
N PRO A 55 -27.89 32.49 -9.66
CA PRO A 55 -27.55 33.14 -8.43
C PRO A 55 -26.22 33.88 -8.54
N ALA A 56 -26.19 35.01 -7.90
CA ALA A 56 -25.11 35.96 -7.85
C ALA A 56 -23.83 35.44 -7.22
N ALA A 57 -22.75 36.16 -7.53
CA ALA A 57 -21.39 35.96 -7.07
C ALA A 57 -21.26 35.74 -5.56
N SER A 58 -20.58 34.71 -5.18
CA SER A 58 -20.08 34.52 -3.81
C SER A 58 -18.82 35.32 -3.58
N PRO A 59 -18.61 35.83 -2.40
CA PRO A 59 -17.46 36.69 -2.09
C PRO A 59 -16.15 35.89 -2.02
N SER A 60 -15.13 36.59 -2.48
CA SER A 60 -13.74 36.20 -2.51
C SER A 60 -13.14 35.80 -1.16
N GLY A 61 -12.39 34.75 -1.13
CA GLY A 61 -11.10 34.68 -0.48
C GLY A 61 -11.08 34.45 1.02
N SER A 62 -10.73 33.22 1.39
CA SER A 62 -9.94 33.01 2.62
C SER A 62 -8.67 32.24 2.25
N PRO A 63 -7.51 32.60 2.84
CA PRO A 63 -6.25 31.97 2.53
C PRO A 63 -6.24 30.52 2.99
N ALA A 64 -5.59 29.67 2.21
CA ALA A 64 -5.31 28.27 2.58
C ALA A 64 -4.70 28.24 3.99
N ALA A 65 -5.44 27.65 4.91
CA ALA A 65 -4.94 27.45 6.26
C ALA A 65 -3.83 26.39 6.18
N THR A 66 -2.63 26.78 6.59
CA THR A 66 -1.65 25.88 7.18
C THR A 66 -2.40 25.01 8.20
N PRO A 67 -2.12 23.72 8.34
CA PRO A 67 -2.75 22.93 9.39
C PRO A 67 -2.44 23.57 10.73
N THR A 68 -3.38 24.37 11.23
CA THR A 68 -3.32 24.95 12.56
C THR A 68 -3.55 23.83 13.56
N THR A 69 -2.52 23.53 14.31
CA THR A 69 -2.62 22.88 15.62
C THR A 69 -3.49 23.77 16.52
N GLY A 70 -4.80 23.56 16.50
CA GLY A 70 -5.63 24.43 17.32
C GLY A 70 -7.14 24.22 17.17
N ALA A 71 -7.59 23.05 17.37
CA ALA A 71 -8.83 22.65 18.05
C ALA A 71 -8.50 21.29 18.63
N ALA A 72 -9.03 20.96 19.81
CA ALA A 72 -8.89 19.60 20.34
C ALA A 72 -9.46 18.66 19.29
N SER A 73 -8.60 18.21 18.37
CA SER A 73 -8.97 17.31 17.30
C SER A 73 -9.30 16.00 17.97
N ASN A 74 -10.45 15.41 17.65
CA ASN A 74 -10.81 14.04 18.02
C ASN A 74 -9.86 13.00 17.37
N VAL A 75 -8.74 13.44 16.80
CA VAL A 75 -7.71 12.58 16.25
C VAL A 75 -7.04 11.87 17.41
N TYR A 76 -7.33 10.59 17.53
CA TYR A 76 -6.73 9.74 18.54
C TYR A 76 -5.25 9.51 18.26
N HIS A 77 -4.90 9.33 16.99
CA HIS A 77 -3.53 9.07 16.59
C HIS A 77 -3.29 9.44 15.12
N ARG A 78 -2.12 10.04 14.86
CA ARG A 78 -1.61 10.29 13.52
C ARG A 78 -0.30 9.54 13.35
N TRP A 79 -0.32 8.49 12.52
CA TRP A 79 0.84 7.68 12.20
C TRP A 79 1.74 8.37 11.17
N GLY A 80 3.07 8.16 11.30
CA GLY A 80 4.06 8.76 10.38
C GLY A 80 4.48 10.18 10.70
N VAL A 81 3.96 10.75 11.80
CA VAL A 81 4.34 12.10 12.27
C VAL A 81 5.06 12.05 13.63
N GLY A 82 5.17 10.85 14.22
CA GLY A 82 5.81 10.64 15.52
C GLY A 82 6.00 9.15 15.83
N PRO A 83 6.57 8.82 16.97
CA PRO A 83 6.72 7.43 17.39
C PRO A 83 5.35 6.76 17.54
N PRO A 84 5.27 5.42 17.34
CA PRO A 84 4.04 4.69 17.59
C PRO A 84 3.59 4.89 19.05
N PRO A 85 2.28 4.91 19.31
CA PRO A 85 1.77 5.08 20.68
C PRO A 85 2.24 3.92 21.56
N ALA A 86 2.42 4.20 22.84
CA ALA A 86 2.66 3.16 23.83
C ALA A 86 1.49 2.17 23.83
N LEU A 87 1.81 0.88 23.82
CA LEU A 87 0.80 -0.17 23.88
C LEU A 87 0.19 -0.24 25.28
N GLU A 88 -1.13 -0.28 25.35
CA GLU A 88 -1.87 -0.44 26.60
C GLU A 88 -1.98 -1.92 26.98
N PRO A 89 -1.71 -2.30 28.25
CA PRO A 89 -1.99 -3.64 28.72
C PRO A 89 -3.48 -4.01 28.56
N ALA A 90 -3.75 -5.20 28.05
CA ALA A 90 -5.10 -5.64 27.81
C ALA A 90 -5.84 -5.90 29.14
N LYS A 91 -7.03 -5.29 29.29
CA LYS A 91 -7.93 -5.53 30.43
C LYS A 91 -8.86 -6.71 30.17
N THR A 92 -9.17 -6.96 28.93
CA THR A 92 -10.03 -8.04 28.46
C THR A 92 -9.38 -8.76 27.28
N ARG A 93 -9.77 -10.00 27.10
CA ARG A 93 -9.23 -10.88 26.05
C ARG A 93 -10.34 -11.46 25.22
N GLY A 94 -9.98 -11.89 24.02
CA GLY A 94 -10.88 -12.52 23.10
C GLY A 94 -11.70 -11.54 22.27
N GLY A 95 -12.71 -12.06 21.59
CA GLY A 95 -13.52 -11.35 20.61
C GLY A 95 -12.87 -11.30 19.22
N VAL A 96 -13.70 -11.09 18.22
CA VAL A 96 -13.29 -10.96 16.83
C VAL A 96 -13.33 -9.49 16.45
N ASP A 97 -12.19 -8.93 16.05
CA ASP A 97 -12.09 -7.58 15.49
C ASP A 97 -12.68 -7.55 14.08
N ARG A 98 -13.65 -6.68 13.83
CA ARG A 98 -14.39 -6.61 12.57
C ARG A 98 -14.05 -5.34 11.84
N TRP A 99 -13.61 -5.50 10.61
CA TRP A 99 -13.20 -4.39 9.78
C TRP A 99 -13.95 -4.39 8.45
N PHE A 100 -14.28 -3.22 7.98
CA PHE A 100 -14.88 -3.00 6.68
C PHE A 100 -13.91 -2.29 5.74
N GLY A 101 -13.69 -2.90 4.58
CA GLY A 101 -13.04 -2.25 3.45
C GLY A 101 -14.09 -1.79 2.43
N PHE A 102 -13.93 -0.59 1.87
CA PHE A 102 -14.92 -0.02 0.93
C PHE A 102 -14.84 -0.58 -0.49
N GLU A 103 -13.72 -1.18 -0.87
CA GLU A 103 -13.56 -1.87 -2.16
C GLU A 103 -13.36 -3.36 -1.96
N PRO A 104 -14.05 -4.20 -2.78
CA PRO A 104 -13.77 -5.63 -2.77
C PRO A 104 -12.33 -5.85 -3.23
N MET A 105 -11.47 -6.19 -2.30
CA MET A 105 -10.07 -6.47 -2.58
C MET A 105 -9.85 -7.98 -2.65
N PRO A 106 -9.83 -8.56 -3.86
CA PRO A 106 -9.57 -9.97 -4.01
C PRO A 106 -8.12 -10.25 -3.58
N LEU A 107 -7.92 -11.37 -2.92
CA LEU A 107 -6.59 -11.95 -2.92
C LEU A 107 -6.26 -12.30 -4.38
N ASP A 108 -5.28 -11.65 -4.97
CA ASP A 108 -4.86 -11.88 -6.35
C ASP A 108 -4.14 -13.23 -6.49
N THR A 109 -3.57 -13.71 -5.38
CA THR A 109 -2.90 -15.01 -5.29
C THR A 109 -2.90 -15.50 -3.83
N PHE A 110 -2.81 -16.81 -3.65
CA PHE A 110 -2.53 -17.45 -2.36
C PHE A 110 -1.03 -17.76 -2.17
N ASP A 111 -0.21 -17.54 -3.19
CA ASP A 111 1.24 -17.65 -3.10
C ASP A 111 1.84 -16.32 -2.61
N PRO A 112 2.43 -16.28 -1.38
CA PRO A 112 2.87 -15.04 -0.78
C PRO A 112 4.04 -14.37 -1.51
N HIS A 113 4.77 -15.09 -2.36
CA HIS A 113 5.89 -14.55 -3.14
C HIS A 113 5.48 -13.90 -4.48
N GLN A 114 4.22 -14.07 -4.90
CA GLN A 114 3.79 -13.68 -6.25
C GLN A 114 2.86 -12.46 -6.29
N THR A 115 2.36 -12.01 -5.15
CA THR A 115 1.49 -10.83 -5.13
C THR A 115 2.27 -9.55 -5.43
N GLN A 116 1.64 -8.65 -6.18
CA GLN A 116 2.05 -7.25 -6.30
C GLN A 116 1.07 -6.32 -5.57
N PHE A 117 0.06 -6.92 -4.95
CA PHE A 117 -1.08 -6.22 -4.42
C PHE A 117 -0.99 -6.10 -2.90
N GLY A 118 -0.93 -4.86 -2.40
CA GLY A 118 -0.75 -4.55 -1.00
C GLY A 118 -1.70 -5.26 -0.05
N PRO A 119 -3.00 -5.21 -0.27
CA PRO A 119 -3.98 -5.88 0.58
C PRO A 119 -3.80 -7.39 0.67
N THR A 120 -3.38 -8.04 -0.42
CA THR A 120 -3.06 -9.48 -0.41
C THR A 120 -1.87 -9.77 0.49
N ALA A 121 -0.76 -9.04 0.31
CA ALA A 121 0.42 -9.23 1.14
C ALA A 121 0.15 -8.89 2.62
N GLY A 122 -0.65 -7.84 2.89
CA GLY A 122 -1.12 -7.53 4.24
C GLY A 122 -1.91 -8.67 4.87
N SER A 123 -2.78 -9.33 4.11
CA SER A 123 -3.53 -10.51 4.57
C SER A 123 -2.60 -11.71 4.82
N HIS A 124 -1.59 -11.91 3.96
CA HIS A 124 -0.59 -12.95 4.14
C HIS A 124 0.24 -12.77 5.42
N SER A 125 0.49 -11.53 5.85
CA SER A 125 1.27 -11.23 7.05
C SER A 125 0.62 -11.72 8.36
N ALA A 126 -0.69 -11.98 8.36
CA ALA A 126 -1.37 -12.63 9.46
C ALA A 126 -1.05 -14.13 9.58
N ILE A 127 -0.75 -14.77 8.44
CA ILE A 127 -0.67 -16.22 8.29
C ILE A 127 0.77 -16.71 8.25
N PHE A 128 1.64 -15.97 7.55
CA PHE A 128 3.03 -16.33 7.37
C PHE A 128 3.94 -15.44 8.21
N SER A 129 5.06 -15.99 8.66
CA SER A 129 6.13 -15.26 9.33
C SER A 129 7.24 -14.88 8.37
N LYS A 130 8.05 -13.91 8.79
CA LYS A 130 9.26 -13.44 8.12
C LYS A 130 10.47 -13.66 9.04
N VAL A 131 11.66 -13.41 8.54
CA VAL A 131 12.86 -13.46 9.40
C VAL A 131 12.84 -12.31 10.41
N LEU A 132 12.52 -11.11 9.92
CA LEU A 132 12.36 -9.88 10.71
C LEU A 132 11.00 -9.26 10.44
N ASN A 133 10.62 -8.32 11.30
CA ASN A 133 9.44 -7.51 11.12
C ASN A 133 9.75 -6.02 11.40
N TYR A 134 8.81 -5.13 11.12
CA TYR A 134 8.91 -3.73 11.53
C TYR A 134 8.20 -3.50 12.85
N TRP A 135 8.94 -2.94 13.83
CA TRP A 135 8.34 -2.34 15.02
C TRP A 135 7.75 -0.97 14.70
N ASP A 136 8.51 -0.17 13.98
CA ASP A 136 8.09 1.14 13.48
C ASP A 136 8.50 1.27 12.02
N ALA A 137 7.54 1.06 11.13
CA ALA A 137 7.78 1.12 9.69
C ALA A 137 8.10 2.54 9.20
N TYR A 138 7.53 3.58 9.85
CA TYR A 138 7.79 4.96 9.48
C TYR A 138 9.23 5.39 9.77
N GLN A 139 9.81 4.83 10.84
CA GLN A 139 11.19 5.07 11.23
C GLN A 139 12.14 4.00 10.70
N GLY A 140 11.64 2.94 10.08
CA GLY A 140 12.46 1.80 9.65
C GLY A 140 13.12 1.04 10.82
N VAL A 141 12.45 1.00 11.98
CA VAL A 141 12.92 0.24 13.16
C VAL A 141 12.41 -1.18 13.05
N MET A 142 13.33 -2.12 13.04
CA MET A 142 13.04 -3.55 12.90
C MET A 142 13.03 -4.26 14.24
N GLU A 143 12.29 -5.38 14.28
CA GLU A 143 12.28 -6.33 15.41
C GLU A 143 12.43 -7.77 14.89
N PRO A 144 12.90 -8.69 15.73
CA PRO A 144 12.94 -10.11 15.38
C PRO A 144 11.52 -10.68 15.21
N ASP A 145 11.31 -11.49 14.13
CA ASP A 145 10.15 -12.36 13.99
C ASP A 145 10.60 -13.83 14.16
N LEU A 146 10.95 -14.54 13.08
CA LEU A 146 11.53 -15.89 13.20
C LEU A 146 12.96 -15.88 13.76
N ALA A 147 13.73 -14.82 13.52
CA ALA A 147 15.06 -14.69 14.10
C ALA A 147 15.00 -14.48 15.62
N GLU A 148 16.01 -14.96 16.36
CA GLU A 148 16.15 -14.67 17.79
C GLU A 148 16.52 -13.21 18.06
N THR A 149 17.33 -12.62 17.18
CA THR A 149 17.79 -11.22 17.23
C THR A 149 17.83 -10.62 15.82
N VAL A 150 17.87 -9.31 15.72
CA VAL A 150 18.21 -8.65 14.45
C VAL A 150 19.68 -8.98 14.12
N PRO A 151 19.98 -9.58 12.96
CA PRO A 151 21.34 -9.96 12.59
C PRO A 151 22.25 -8.75 12.42
N GLU A 152 23.49 -8.87 12.89
CA GLU A 152 24.55 -7.91 12.64
C GLU A 152 25.48 -8.40 11.53
N ALA A 153 26.08 -7.48 10.80
CA ALA A 153 27.10 -7.76 9.78
C ALA A 153 28.32 -6.86 10.01
N PRO A 154 29.23 -7.23 10.95
CA PRO A 154 30.40 -6.41 11.26
C PRO A 154 31.34 -6.19 10.07
N ASP A 155 31.40 -7.14 9.15
CA ASP A 155 32.15 -7.08 7.87
C ASP A 155 31.35 -6.45 6.74
N LYS A 156 30.10 -6.04 6.99
CA LYS A 156 29.13 -5.50 6.03
C LYS A 156 28.71 -6.47 4.90
N LEU A 157 29.11 -7.72 4.99
CA LEU A 157 28.86 -8.73 3.95
C LEU A 157 28.16 -9.98 4.48
N THR A 158 28.45 -10.36 5.73
CA THR A 158 28.04 -11.65 6.27
C THR A 158 27.03 -11.49 7.40
N TYR A 159 25.85 -12.03 7.19
CA TYR A 159 24.77 -12.04 8.16
C TYR A 159 24.57 -13.45 8.71
N VAL A 160 24.70 -13.62 10.03
CA VAL A 160 24.38 -14.88 10.71
C VAL A 160 22.99 -14.75 11.29
N VAL A 161 22.05 -15.54 10.75
CA VAL A 161 20.65 -15.54 11.15
C VAL A 161 20.38 -16.79 11.97
N LYS A 162 20.06 -16.61 13.26
CA LYS A 162 19.65 -17.69 14.14
C LYS A 162 18.15 -17.67 14.30
N ILE A 163 17.51 -18.80 13.95
CA ILE A 163 16.05 -18.98 13.99
C ILE A 163 15.65 -19.49 15.38
N ARG A 164 14.55 -18.99 15.91
CA ARG A 164 13.96 -19.44 17.19
C ARG A 164 13.66 -20.93 17.13
N SER A 165 13.99 -21.66 18.19
CA SER A 165 13.60 -23.05 18.34
C SER A 165 12.10 -23.19 18.66
N GLY A 166 11.51 -24.33 18.26
CA GLY A 166 10.12 -24.65 18.56
C GLY A 166 9.08 -23.89 17.74
N VAL A 167 9.48 -23.10 16.76
CA VAL A 167 8.54 -22.51 15.78
C VAL A 167 7.90 -23.60 14.96
N ARG A 168 6.56 -23.61 14.85
CA ARG A 168 5.82 -24.63 14.11
C ARG A 168 4.91 -24.04 13.06
N PHE A 169 4.76 -24.75 11.96
CA PHE A 169 3.70 -24.47 10.99
C PHE A 169 2.33 -24.73 11.60
N HIS A 170 1.32 -24.00 11.13
CA HIS A 170 -0.07 -24.13 11.58
C HIS A 170 -0.54 -25.59 11.54
N SER A 171 -1.40 -25.97 12.48
CA SER A 171 -1.90 -27.33 12.60
C SER A 171 -3.36 -27.34 13.05
N THR A 172 -4.25 -27.44 12.08
CA THR A 172 -5.66 -27.76 12.31
C THR A 172 -5.93 -29.22 11.96
N GLU A 173 -7.08 -29.77 12.35
CA GLU A 173 -7.46 -31.12 11.97
C GLU A 173 -7.47 -31.29 10.44
N LYS A 174 -8.03 -30.35 9.72
CA LYS A 174 -8.06 -30.32 8.25
C LYS A 174 -6.65 -30.33 7.66
N MET A 175 -5.75 -29.49 8.19
CA MET A 175 -4.36 -29.42 7.71
C MET A 175 -3.62 -30.70 7.96
N ARG A 176 -3.80 -31.35 9.13
CA ARG A 176 -3.19 -32.66 9.41
C ARG A 176 -3.65 -33.77 8.46
N GLN A 177 -4.92 -33.71 8.05
CA GLN A 177 -5.46 -34.69 7.08
C GLN A 177 -4.92 -34.45 5.66
N GLN A 178 -4.82 -33.19 5.22
CA GLN A 178 -4.42 -32.85 3.86
C GLN A 178 -2.90 -32.74 3.66
N PHE A 179 -2.18 -32.23 4.65
CA PHE A 179 -0.75 -31.95 4.61
C PHE A 179 -0.05 -32.45 5.89
N PRO A 180 -0.11 -33.75 6.21
CA PRO A 180 0.45 -34.31 7.43
C PRO A 180 1.97 -34.08 7.58
N GLN A 181 2.67 -33.90 6.46
CA GLN A 181 4.11 -33.62 6.43
C GLN A 181 4.48 -32.18 6.81
N VAL A 182 3.50 -31.25 6.84
CA VAL A 182 3.73 -29.83 7.16
C VAL A 182 3.04 -29.44 8.46
N ALA A 183 1.78 -29.84 8.64
CA ALA A 183 0.96 -29.41 9.75
C ALA A 183 1.58 -29.75 11.11
N GLY A 184 2.01 -28.73 11.86
CA GLY A 184 2.68 -28.89 13.15
C GLY A 184 4.17 -29.25 13.07
N ARG A 185 4.75 -29.38 11.89
CA ARG A 185 6.21 -29.57 11.70
C ARG A 185 6.95 -28.33 12.22
N GLU A 186 8.11 -28.53 12.83
CA GLU A 186 8.99 -27.45 13.20
C GLU A 186 9.58 -26.76 11.97
N LEU A 187 9.59 -25.42 12.02
CA LEU A 187 10.24 -24.58 11.02
C LEU A 187 11.73 -24.50 11.33
N THR A 188 12.56 -24.60 10.30
CA THR A 188 14.02 -24.62 10.43
C THR A 188 14.69 -23.60 9.52
N ALA A 189 16.00 -23.44 9.65
CA ALA A 189 16.80 -22.60 8.75
C ALA A 189 16.74 -23.06 7.28
N GLU A 190 16.44 -24.34 7.03
CA GLU A 190 16.22 -24.87 5.67
C GLU A 190 14.98 -24.24 5.01
N ASP A 191 13.89 -24.00 5.77
CA ASP A 191 12.69 -23.36 5.23
C ASP A 191 12.97 -21.90 4.84
N VAL A 192 13.79 -21.20 5.64
CA VAL A 192 14.22 -19.83 5.32
C VAL A 192 15.07 -19.82 4.05
N LYS A 193 16.08 -20.69 3.99
CA LYS A 193 16.93 -20.87 2.82
C LYS A 193 16.10 -21.17 1.58
N TYR A 194 15.21 -22.17 1.65
CA TYR A 194 14.32 -22.54 0.55
C TYR A 194 13.47 -21.36 0.06
N SER A 195 12.86 -20.61 0.96
CA SER A 195 11.99 -19.50 0.61
C SER A 195 12.71 -18.38 -0.14
N ILE A 196 13.98 -18.12 0.22
CA ILE A 196 14.84 -17.17 -0.47
C ILE A 196 15.28 -17.74 -1.84
N GLU A 197 15.84 -18.95 -1.85
CA GLU A 197 16.34 -19.59 -3.07
C GLU A 197 15.25 -19.84 -4.11
N ARG A 198 14.01 -20.11 -3.67
CA ARG A 198 12.85 -20.20 -4.55
C ARG A 198 12.67 -18.94 -5.39
N GLN A 199 12.74 -17.77 -4.75
CA GLN A 199 12.59 -16.48 -5.43
C GLN A 199 13.81 -16.13 -6.30
N MET A 200 14.99 -16.64 -5.97
CA MET A 200 16.22 -16.49 -6.77
C MET A 200 16.24 -17.38 -8.01
N ASN A 201 15.43 -18.42 -8.05
CA ASN A 201 15.48 -19.45 -9.11
C ASN A 201 14.92 -18.94 -10.45
N LYS A 202 15.80 -18.39 -11.28
CA LYS A 202 15.47 -17.90 -12.63
C LYS A 202 15.00 -19.00 -13.60
N SER A 203 15.26 -20.28 -13.27
CA SER A 203 14.79 -21.43 -14.07
C SER A 203 13.39 -21.87 -13.70
N SER A 204 12.79 -21.34 -12.66
CA SER A 204 11.42 -21.61 -12.30
C SER A 204 10.45 -21.14 -13.39
N PRO A 205 9.40 -21.92 -13.73
CA PRO A 205 8.33 -21.47 -14.61
C PRO A 205 7.55 -20.28 -14.03
N ARG A 206 7.72 -19.99 -12.74
CA ARG A 206 7.09 -18.87 -12.01
C ARG A 206 8.04 -17.70 -11.77
N SER A 207 9.30 -17.76 -12.21
CA SER A 207 10.33 -16.76 -11.91
C SER A 207 9.91 -15.32 -12.21
N ALA A 208 9.17 -15.10 -13.30
CA ALA A 208 8.66 -13.79 -13.67
C ALA A 208 7.54 -13.25 -12.75
N LEU A 209 7.01 -14.07 -11.86
CA LEU A 209 5.95 -13.71 -10.92
C LEU A 209 6.49 -13.35 -9.53
N TYR A 210 7.75 -13.66 -9.23
CA TYR A 210 8.34 -13.35 -7.93
C TYR A 210 8.63 -11.86 -7.82
N TYR A 211 7.80 -11.19 -7.06
CA TYR A 211 7.79 -9.73 -7.02
C TYR A 211 9.06 -9.12 -6.43
N ARG A 212 9.71 -9.84 -5.49
CA ARG A 212 10.91 -9.39 -4.78
C ARG A 212 12.20 -10.08 -5.21
N ALA A 213 12.19 -10.84 -6.28
CA ALA A 213 13.37 -11.56 -6.77
C ALA A 213 14.63 -10.68 -6.88
N SER A 214 14.48 -9.41 -7.27
CA SER A 214 15.60 -8.47 -7.42
C SER A 214 16.29 -8.10 -6.10
N GLN A 215 15.60 -8.17 -4.97
CA GLN A 215 16.23 -7.94 -3.65
C GLN A 215 17.28 -9.01 -3.35
N TRP A 216 17.01 -10.26 -3.73
CA TRP A 216 17.89 -11.39 -3.48
C TRP A 216 19.09 -11.49 -4.43
N GLU A 217 19.14 -10.70 -5.51
CA GLU A 217 20.29 -10.66 -6.43
C GLU A 217 21.58 -10.19 -5.78
N THR A 218 21.49 -9.52 -4.64
CA THR A 218 22.65 -9.12 -3.83
C THR A 218 23.33 -10.29 -3.14
N ILE A 219 22.65 -11.44 -2.97
CA ILE A 219 23.18 -12.62 -2.29
C ILE A 219 24.22 -13.32 -3.16
N ASP A 220 25.37 -13.64 -2.57
CA ASP A 220 26.39 -14.52 -3.13
C ASP A 220 26.08 -15.99 -2.78
N LYS A 221 25.87 -16.29 -1.48
CA LYS A 221 25.55 -17.64 -1.02
C LYS A 221 24.74 -17.66 0.27
N ILE A 222 24.05 -18.80 0.49
CA ILE A 222 23.34 -19.13 1.71
C ILE A 222 23.82 -20.49 2.21
N GLU A 223 24.38 -20.54 3.40
CA GLU A 223 24.94 -21.77 4.01
C GLU A 223 24.14 -22.12 5.27
N LEU A 224 23.75 -23.38 5.42
CA LEU A 224 23.23 -23.90 6.68
C LEU A 224 24.42 -24.21 7.60
N VAL A 225 24.46 -23.57 8.76
CA VAL A 225 25.48 -23.80 9.79
C VAL A 225 25.04 -24.96 10.69
N ASP A 226 23.77 -24.94 11.06
CA ASP A 226 23.07 -25.97 11.83
C ASP A 226 21.55 -25.90 11.51
N PRO A 227 20.68 -26.77 12.07
CA PRO A 227 19.26 -26.77 11.77
C PRO A 227 18.52 -25.46 12.04
N LEU A 228 19.04 -24.60 12.91
CA LEU A 228 18.43 -23.31 13.28
C LEU A 228 19.27 -22.10 12.87
N THR A 229 20.43 -22.31 12.24
CA THR A 229 21.35 -21.21 11.92
C THR A 229 21.74 -21.22 10.46
N LEU A 230 21.55 -20.11 9.78
CA LEU A 230 22.04 -19.90 8.41
C LEU A 230 22.98 -18.70 8.36
N ARG A 231 23.93 -18.78 7.42
CA ARG A 231 24.84 -17.71 7.08
C ARG A 231 24.51 -17.24 5.67
N ILE A 232 24.24 -15.93 5.53
CA ILE A 232 23.98 -15.31 4.23
C ILE A 232 25.14 -14.36 3.97
N THR A 233 25.80 -14.53 2.81
CA THR A 233 26.85 -13.63 2.36
C THR A 233 26.39 -12.87 1.14
N THR A 234 26.57 -11.55 1.13
CA THR A 234 26.25 -10.68 0.01
C THR A 234 27.47 -10.43 -0.87
N LYS A 235 27.28 -10.21 -2.17
CA LYS A 235 28.34 -9.93 -3.16
C LYS A 235 29.06 -8.61 -2.91
N ARG A 236 28.37 -7.66 -2.29
CA ARG A 236 28.84 -6.32 -1.91
C ARG A 236 28.10 -5.84 -0.67
N PRO A 237 28.63 -4.85 0.03
CA PRO A 237 27.91 -4.23 1.14
C PRO A 237 26.51 -3.84 0.69
N THR A 238 25.48 -4.23 1.46
CA THR A 238 24.07 -4.00 1.11
C THR A 238 23.31 -3.52 2.34
N ALA A 239 23.29 -2.22 2.57
CA ALA A 239 22.64 -1.62 3.74
C ALA A 239 21.12 -1.94 3.83
N PRO A 240 20.36 -2.02 2.72
CA PRO A 240 18.95 -2.42 2.78
C PRO A 240 18.71 -3.91 3.03
N PHE A 241 19.74 -4.75 3.23
CA PHE A 241 19.57 -6.21 3.32
C PHE A 241 18.64 -6.64 4.47
N LEU A 242 18.71 -6.00 5.63
CA LEU A 242 17.80 -6.31 6.75
C LEU A 242 16.35 -6.00 6.40
N HIS A 243 16.10 -4.97 5.59
CA HIS A 243 14.77 -4.69 5.08
C HIS A 243 14.24 -5.87 4.23
N TYR A 244 15.08 -6.48 3.40
CA TYR A 244 14.66 -7.64 2.60
C TYR A 244 14.20 -8.80 3.47
N LEU A 245 14.80 -8.98 4.66
CA LEU A 245 14.37 -9.98 5.64
C LEU A 245 13.07 -9.61 6.37
N ALA A 246 12.67 -8.33 6.33
CA ALA A 246 11.45 -7.79 6.95
C ALA A 246 10.32 -7.48 5.96
N ASP A 247 10.60 -7.51 4.65
CA ASP A 247 9.64 -7.13 3.60
C ASP A 247 8.38 -8.01 3.62
N THR A 248 7.22 -7.38 3.46
CA THR A 248 5.90 -8.04 3.50
C THR A 248 5.59 -8.96 2.32
N HIS A 249 6.58 -9.31 1.51
CA HIS A 249 6.48 -10.33 0.45
C HIS A 249 7.47 -11.48 0.66
N ASN A 250 8.40 -11.33 1.60
CA ASN A 250 9.48 -12.28 1.84
C ASN A 250 9.12 -13.24 2.99
N PHE A 251 7.93 -13.80 2.90
CA PHE A 251 7.41 -14.77 3.85
C PHE A 251 8.12 -16.11 3.75
N ILE A 252 8.19 -16.82 4.88
CA ILE A 252 8.78 -18.16 4.94
C ILE A 252 7.68 -19.22 4.75
N ILE A 253 7.90 -20.11 3.81
CA ILE A 253 6.97 -21.17 3.39
C ILE A 253 7.58 -22.56 3.54
N ALA A 254 6.75 -23.57 3.71
CA ALA A 254 7.17 -24.96 3.69
C ALA A 254 7.32 -25.44 2.24
N ARG A 255 8.49 -26.05 1.92
CA ARG A 255 8.78 -26.61 0.60
C ARG A 255 7.70 -27.61 0.14
N GLU A 256 7.18 -28.39 1.06
CA GLU A 256 6.22 -29.46 0.80
C GLU A 256 4.86 -28.96 0.28
N LEU A 257 4.57 -27.69 0.43
CA LEU A 257 3.35 -27.04 -0.11
C LEU A 257 3.50 -26.65 -1.59
N VAL A 258 4.71 -26.66 -2.11
CA VAL A 258 5.00 -26.21 -3.47
C VAL A 258 5.01 -27.40 -4.40
N ASP A 259 4.28 -27.32 -5.51
CA ASP A 259 4.35 -28.33 -6.57
C ASP A 259 5.76 -28.30 -7.19
N PRO A 260 6.53 -29.39 -7.11
CA PRO A 260 7.92 -29.40 -7.54
C PRO A 260 8.11 -29.22 -9.05
N VAL A 261 7.09 -29.51 -9.85
CA VAL A 261 7.15 -29.38 -11.31
C VAL A 261 6.71 -28.00 -11.78
N LYS A 262 5.66 -27.46 -11.16
CA LYS A 262 5.04 -26.18 -11.54
C LYS A 262 5.52 -25.01 -10.71
N ASP A 263 6.25 -25.26 -9.62
CA ASP A 263 6.62 -24.27 -8.61
C ASP A 263 5.40 -23.46 -8.15
N ASP A 264 4.31 -24.16 -7.86
CA ASP A 264 2.99 -23.56 -7.61
C ASP A 264 2.47 -23.93 -6.23
N MET A 265 2.24 -22.89 -5.39
CA MET A 265 1.49 -23.05 -4.16
C MET A 265 0.19 -22.22 -4.15
N ASN A 266 -0.25 -21.68 -5.31
CA ASN A 266 -1.41 -20.82 -5.41
C ASN A 266 -2.73 -21.59 -5.23
N SER A 267 -2.99 -22.03 -3.99
CA SER A 267 -4.21 -22.72 -3.59
C SER A 267 -4.57 -22.36 -2.15
N LEU A 268 -5.87 -22.17 -1.88
CA LEU A 268 -6.37 -21.76 -0.57
C LEU A 268 -6.02 -22.73 0.56
N ASP A 269 -6.03 -24.03 0.28
CA ASP A 269 -5.70 -25.08 1.25
C ASP A 269 -4.21 -25.15 1.60
N LYS A 270 -3.35 -24.51 0.82
CA LYS A 270 -1.92 -24.36 1.06
C LYS A 270 -1.55 -23.14 1.89
N MET A 271 -2.52 -22.35 2.34
CA MET A 271 -2.30 -21.21 3.23
C MET A 271 -1.94 -21.68 4.65
N ILE A 272 -0.80 -22.37 4.76
CA ILE A 272 -0.25 -22.94 6.00
C ILE A 272 1.07 -22.24 6.31
N GLY A 273 1.04 -21.27 7.21
CA GLY A 273 2.20 -20.53 7.67
C GLY A 273 2.59 -20.86 9.11
N SER A 274 3.39 -19.99 9.72
CA SER A 274 3.79 -20.04 11.13
C SER A 274 3.40 -18.78 11.89
N GLY A 275 2.56 -17.95 11.28
CA GLY A 275 2.17 -16.64 11.80
C GLY A 275 1.18 -16.67 12.96
N PRO A 276 0.81 -15.48 13.45
CA PRO A 276 -0.04 -15.31 14.64
C PRO A 276 -1.49 -15.76 14.45
N PHE A 277 -1.96 -15.84 13.22
CA PHE A 277 -3.34 -16.24 12.91
C PHE A 277 -3.39 -17.36 11.88
N ILE A 278 -4.45 -18.14 11.93
CA ILE A 278 -4.76 -19.24 11.01
C ILE A 278 -5.95 -18.81 10.16
N LEU A 279 -5.89 -19.05 8.85
CA LEU A 279 -7.02 -18.81 7.95
C LEU A 279 -8.18 -19.73 8.28
N ASP A 280 -9.32 -19.15 8.67
CA ASP A 280 -10.56 -19.88 9.01
C ASP A 280 -11.53 -19.89 7.83
N LYS A 281 -11.74 -18.71 7.20
CA LYS A 281 -12.73 -18.56 6.14
C LYS A 281 -12.25 -17.59 5.08
N PHE A 282 -12.49 -17.96 3.83
CA PHE A 282 -12.31 -17.09 2.68
C PHE A 282 -13.53 -17.21 1.76
N VAL A 283 -14.17 -16.08 1.47
CA VAL A 283 -15.34 -16.01 0.59
C VAL A 283 -15.07 -15.00 -0.53
N GLY A 284 -14.25 -15.40 -1.48
CA GLY A 284 -13.95 -14.63 -2.69
C GLY A 284 -13.76 -13.13 -2.43
N LEU A 285 -14.59 -12.30 -3.09
CA LEU A 285 -14.60 -10.83 -2.94
C LEU A 285 -15.46 -10.33 -1.76
N GLN A 286 -15.79 -11.16 -0.79
CA GLN A 286 -16.74 -10.81 0.27
C GLN A 286 -16.09 -10.72 1.65
N ALA A 287 -15.33 -11.73 2.06
CA ALA A 287 -14.74 -11.74 3.40
C ALA A 287 -13.52 -12.64 3.52
N VAL A 288 -12.60 -12.23 4.40
CA VAL A 288 -11.52 -13.05 4.95
C VAL A 288 -11.65 -13.05 6.47
N ARG A 289 -11.66 -14.23 7.05
CA ARG A 289 -11.62 -14.41 8.51
C ARG A 289 -10.42 -15.25 8.90
N VAL A 290 -9.71 -14.78 9.91
CA VAL A 290 -8.63 -15.53 10.55
C VAL A 290 -8.95 -15.73 12.03
N VAL A 291 -8.43 -16.81 12.60
CA VAL A 291 -8.53 -17.12 14.03
C VAL A 291 -7.14 -17.16 14.65
N ARG A 292 -7.06 -16.87 15.93
CA ARG A 292 -5.81 -16.87 16.69
C ARG A 292 -5.11 -18.22 16.58
N ASN A 293 -3.79 -18.18 16.34
CA ASN A 293 -2.92 -19.33 16.51
C ASN A 293 -2.53 -19.45 18.00
N PRO A 294 -3.06 -20.45 18.74
CA PRO A 294 -2.76 -20.59 20.16
C PRO A 294 -1.30 -21.00 20.43
N ASP A 295 -0.66 -21.58 19.43
CA ASP A 295 0.72 -22.09 19.50
C ASP A 295 1.73 -21.12 18.88
N TRP A 296 1.34 -19.85 18.66
CA TRP A 296 2.25 -18.88 18.09
C TRP A 296 3.46 -18.65 18.98
N PHE A 297 4.66 -18.78 18.40
CA PHE A 297 5.94 -18.80 19.11
C PHE A 297 6.26 -17.48 19.84
N ALA A 298 5.82 -16.32 19.31
CA ALA A 298 6.10 -15.00 19.88
C ALA A 298 4.99 -14.49 20.82
N LYS A 299 4.09 -15.36 21.28
CA LYS A 299 2.95 -14.98 22.14
C LYS A 299 3.34 -14.24 23.42
N ASP A 300 4.48 -14.56 24.00
CA ASP A 300 4.94 -14.03 25.28
C ASP A 300 6.11 -13.02 25.18
N ASP A 301 6.53 -12.65 23.98
CA ASP A 301 7.69 -11.77 23.76
C ASP A 301 7.60 -10.41 24.48
N LEU A 302 6.37 -9.91 24.70
CA LEU A 302 6.12 -8.64 25.40
C LEU A 302 5.47 -8.84 26.79
N ALA A 303 5.68 -10.00 27.41
CA ALA A 303 5.09 -10.30 28.75
C ALA A 303 5.44 -9.21 29.78
N GLY A 304 6.68 -8.72 29.81
CA GLY A 304 7.11 -7.63 30.72
C GLY A 304 6.42 -6.29 30.47
N LYS A 305 5.71 -6.12 29.33
CA LYS A 305 4.90 -4.95 28.99
C LYS A 305 3.39 -5.19 29.14
N GLY A 306 2.97 -6.29 29.78
CA GLY A 306 1.57 -6.65 29.97
C GLY A 306 0.89 -7.16 28.68
N LEU A 307 1.66 -7.57 27.69
CA LEU A 307 1.16 -8.03 26.39
C LEU A 307 1.48 -9.51 26.15
N ALA A 308 1.57 -10.30 27.22
CA ALA A 308 1.72 -11.75 27.13
C ALA A 308 0.47 -12.42 26.49
N ASP A 309 0.69 -13.65 26.00
CA ASP A 309 -0.36 -14.49 25.41
C ASP A 309 -1.06 -13.82 24.21
N ARG A 310 -0.23 -13.30 23.29
CA ARG A 310 -0.70 -12.72 22.02
C ARG A 310 -0.99 -13.82 20.97
N PRO A 311 -1.80 -13.59 19.96
CA PRO A 311 -2.72 -12.46 19.76
C PRO A 311 -3.74 -12.34 20.88
N ILE A 312 -4.10 -11.11 21.25
CA ILE A 312 -5.02 -10.86 22.37
C ILE A 312 -6.48 -11.12 21.97
N ILE A 313 -6.82 -10.77 20.70
CA ILE A 313 -8.12 -11.07 20.09
C ILE A 313 -8.20 -12.55 19.66
N ASP A 314 -9.40 -13.10 19.55
CA ASP A 314 -9.61 -14.47 19.04
C ASP A 314 -9.43 -14.57 17.53
N GLY A 315 -9.45 -13.44 16.84
CA GLY A 315 -9.28 -13.34 15.40
C GLY A 315 -9.77 -12.00 14.87
N PHE A 316 -9.71 -11.85 13.57
CA PHE A 316 -10.33 -10.71 12.91
C PHE A 316 -11.05 -11.13 11.62
N GLU A 317 -12.01 -10.30 11.23
CA GLU A 317 -12.74 -10.48 9.98
C GLU A 317 -12.70 -9.19 9.17
N ILE A 318 -12.24 -9.29 7.95
CA ILE A 318 -12.32 -8.21 6.95
C ILE A 318 -13.49 -8.55 6.03
N SER A 319 -14.48 -7.68 5.98
CA SER A 319 -15.62 -7.82 5.07
C SER A 319 -15.59 -6.72 4.03
N TRP A 320 -15.89 -7.09 2.78
CA TRP A 320 -16.03 -6.15 1.69
C TRP A 320 -17.48 -6.15 1.23
N ILE A 321 -18.17 -5.05 1.46
CA ILE A 321 -19.52 -4.86 0.95
C ILE A 321 -19.44 -3.91 -0.23
N PRO A 322 -19.88 -4.31 -1.41
CA PRO A 322 -20.08 -3.40 -2.52
C PRO A 322 -21.10 -2.32 -2.11
N GLY A 323 -20.66 -1.10 -2.02
CA GLY A 323 -21.52 -0.01 -1.60
C GLY A 323 -20.77 1.31 -1.58
N ASP A 324 -21.50 2.33 -1.21
CA ASP A 324 -20.98 3.65 -0.95
C ASP A 324 -20.63 3.84 0.55
N ASN A 325 -20.08 4.97 0.87
CA ASN A 325 -19.80 5.36 2.25
C ASN A 325 -21.02 5.27 3.18
N THR A 326 -22.24 5.37 2.66
CA THR A 326 -23.48 5.29 3.46
C THR A 326 -23.65 3.90 4.05
N THR A 327 -23.39 2.85 3.27
CA THR A 327 -23.47 1.45 3.74
C THR A 327 -22.43 1.20 4.84
N ILE A 328 -21.20 1.69 4.64
CA ILE A 328 -20.11 1.57 5.61
C ILE A 328 -20.47 2.31 6.90
N GLU A 329 -21.00 3.52 6.78
CA GLU A 329 -21.44 4.32 7.91
C GLU A 329 -22.53 3.65 8.74
N LEU A 330 -23.54 3.08 8.08
CA LEU A 330 -24.63 2.36 8.76
C LEU A 330 -24.10 1.12 9.50
N ALA A 331 -23.21 0.35 8.87
CA ALA A 331 -22.56 -0.80 9.49
C ALA A 331 -21.73 -0.39 10.72
N PHE A 332 -21.00 0.72 10.63
CA PHE A 332 -20.23 1.26 11.76
C PHE A 332 -21.15 1.76 12.88
N LYS A 333 -22.14 2.60 12.59
CA LYS A 333 -23.09 3.13 13.57
C LYS A 333 -23.89 2.03 14.29
N SER A 334 -24.21 0.94 13.59
CA SER A 334 -24.87 -0.23 14.16
C SER A 334 -23.92 -1.21 14.87
N LYS A 335 -22.62 -0.88 14.97
CA LYS A 335 -21.56 -1.71 15.55
C LYS A 335 -21.40 -3.10 14.92
N GLN A 336 -21.82 -3.27 13.68
CA GLN A 336 -21.50 -4.48 12.91
C GLN A 336 -20.02 -4.57 12.59
N VAL A 337 -19.33 -3.42 12.51
CA VAL A 337 -17.88 -3.31 12.42
C VAL A 337 -17.31 -2.44 13.53
N ASP A 338 -16.09 -2.73 13.91
CA ASP A 338 -15.40 -2.13 15.05
C ASP A 338 -14.59 -0.90 14.64
N HIS A 339 -14.05 -0.92 13.42
CA HIS A 339 -13.36 0.20 12.81
C HIS A 339 -13.51 0.12 11.29
N THR A 340 -13.28 1.24 10.64
CA THR A 340 -13.36 1.36 9.18
C THR A 340 -12.59 2.58 8.68
N TYR A 341 -12.30 2.63 7.39
CA TYR A 341 -11.84 3.82 6.72
C TYR A 341 -12.80 4.19 5.57
N TYR A 342 -12.71 5.42 5.08
CA TYR A 342 -13.65 5.98 4.14
C TYR A 342 -12.91 6.52 2.91
N ALA A 343 -13.58 6.43 1.77
CA ALA A 343 -13.06 6.96 0.51
C ALA A 343 -13.10 8.51 0.44
N ASP A 344 -13.80 9.17 1.37
CA ASP A 344 -13.88 10.63 1.47
C ASP A 344 -13.51 11.13 2.87
N ASN A 345 -13.01 12.34 2.95
CA ASN A 345 -12.52 12.92 4.19
C ASN A 345 -13.58 13.56 5.11
N PRO A 346 -14.73 14.05 4.66
CA PRO A 346 -15.76 14.56 5.56
C PRO A 346 -16.46 13.51 6.40
N SER A 347 -16.59 12.28 5.87
CA SER A 347 -17.31 11.22 6.56
C SER A 347 -16.71 10.85 7.91
N PRO A 348 -15.39 10.65 8.05
CA PRO A 348 -14.80 10.33 9.36
C PRO A 348 -15.08 11.39 10.42
N ASP A 349 -14.89 12.68 10.12
CA ASP A 349 -15.12 13.78 11.08
C ASP A 349 -16.58 13.83 11.54
N ARG A 350 -17.49 13.74 10.59
CA ARG A 350 -18.92 13.76 10.86
C ARG A 350 -19.34 12.59 11.73
N ILE A 351 -18.91 11.39 11.37
CA ILE A 351 -19.27 10.16 12.10
C ILE A 351 -18.66 10.18 13.50
N ALA A 352 -17.40 10.58 13.65
CA ALA A 352 -16.77 10.71 14.96
C ALA A 352 -17.53 11.71 15.85
N SER A 353 -17.94 12.86 15.30
CA SER A 353 -18.76 13.86 16.00
C SER A 353 -20.14 13.33 16.43
N GLU A 354 -20.82 12.58 15.56
CA GLU A 354 -22.16 12.07 15.80
C GLU A 354 -22.20 10.87 16.78
N THR A 355 -21.14 10.08 16.79
CA THR A 355 -21.14 8.78 17.50
C THR A 355 -20.25 8.75 18.74
N GLY A 356 -19.36 9.73 18.91
CA GLY A 356 -18.29 9.67 19.91
C GLY A 356 -17.20 8.64 19.57
N ALA A 357 -17.11 8.21 18.32
CA ALA A 357 -16.03 7.38 17.83
C ALA A 357 -14.72 8.18 17.80
N LEU A 358 -13.60 7.47 17.82
CA LEU A 358 -12.27 8.06 17.66
C LEU A 358 -11.94 8.18 16.18
N LEU A 359 -11.24 9.24 15.83
CA LEU A 359 -10.71 9.47 14.50
C LEU A 359 -9.28 8.97 14.44
N ASP A 360 -8.99 8.12 13.48
CA ASP A 360 -7.64 7.65 13.17
C ASP A 360 -7.18 8.26 11.85
N GLU A 361 -5.92 8.67 11.81
CA GLU A 361 -5.26 9.14 10.60
C GLU A 361 -3.89 8.45 10.47
N TRP A 362 -3.54 8.05 9.25
CA TRP A 362 -2.20 7.53 8.97
C TRP A 362 -1.73 7.97 7.58
N ILE A 363 -0.43 8.19 7.46
CA ILE A 363 0.16 8.55 6.19
C ILE A 363 0.34 7.28 5.37
N SER A 364 -0.35 7.20 4.24
CA SER A 364 -0.16 6.12 3.28
C SER A 364 1.19 6.26 2.57
N SER A 365 1.85 5.14 2.31
CA SER A 365 3.01 5.12 1.42
C SER A 365 2.63 5.25 -0.05
N SER A 366 1.36 5.26 -0.35
CA SER A 366 0.81 5.39 -1.69
C SER A 366 0.72 6.85 -2.15
N TRP A 367 0.88 7.09 -3.45
CA TRP A 367 0.80 8.45 -3.99
C TRP A 367 0.39 8.49 -5.45
N ILE A 368 -0.19 9.63 -5.84
CA ILE A 368 -0.50 9.93 -7.25
C ILE A 368 0.76 10.46 -7.93
N ASN A 369 1.04 9.91 -9.10
CA ASN A 369 2.17 10.33 -9.92
C ASN A 369 1.88 10.23 -11.42
N SER A 370 2.77 10.81 -12.18
CA SER A 370 2.84 10.64 -13.63
C SER A 370 4.25 10.22 -14.01
N ARG A 371 4.37 9.35 -15.00
CA ARG A 371 5.65 8.86 -15.50
C ARG A 371 5.86 9.28 -16.94
N LEU A 372 7.06 9.73 -17.25
CA LEU A 372 7.46 10.18 -18.57
C LEU A 372 8.54 9.25 -19.13
N LEU A 373 8.38 8.81 -20.35
CA LEU A 373 9.49 8.23 -21.11
C LEU A 373 10.43 9.39 -21.49
N ILE A 374 11.64 9.44 -20.94
CA ILE A 374 12.54 10.58 -21.12
C ILE A 374 13.56 10.41 -22.25
N ASN A 375 13.84 9.16 -22.66
CA ASN A 375 14.66 8.84 -23.81
C ASN A 375 13.91 7.87 -24.72
N ASP A 376 14.28 7.86 -26.00
CA ASP A 376 13.72 6.91 -26.96
C ASP A 376 13.95 5.47 -26.51
N SER A 377 12.97 4.64 -26.79
CA SER A 377 13.08 3.20 -26.67
C SER A 377 12.84 2.52 -28.02
N PRO A 378 13.16 1.24 -28.16
CA PRO A 378 12.81 0.50 -29.37
C PRO A 378 11.30 0.46 -29.67
N ALA A 379 10.46 0.74 -28.67
CA ALA A 379 9.00 0.66 -28.76
C ALA A 379 8.29 2.03 -28.84
N ALA A 380 8.98 3.14 -28.52
CA ALA A 380 8.41 4.48 -28.57
C ALA A 380 9.47 5.58 -28.64
N GLU A 381 9.15 6.64 -29.36
CA GLU A 381 9.93 7.88 -29.32
C GLU A 381 9.42 8.79 -28.20
N SER A 382 10.33 9.40 -27.47
CA SER A 382 10.00 10.32 -26.39
C SER A 382 9.93 11.76 -26.87
N PRO A 383 8.83 12.49 -26.62
CA PRO A 383 8.80 13.93 -26.79
C PRO A 383 9.43 14.68 -25.61
N PHE A 384 9.80 14.00 -24.52
CA PHE A 384 10.26 14.60 -23.27
C PHE A 384 11.77 14.47 -23.03
N LYS A 385 12.59 14.43 -24.11
CA LYS A 385 14.06 14.35 -24.01
C LYS A 385 14.65 15.59 -23.34
N ASP A 386 14.12 16.78 -23.66
CA ASP A 386 14.58 18.03 -23.08
C ASP A 386 14.13 18.14 -21.61
N LEU A 387 15.11 18.30 -20.70
CA LEU A 387 14.84 18.46 -19.28
C LEU A 387 13.91 19.65 -18.98
N ARG A 388 13.98 20.73 -19.75
CA ARG A 388 13.15 21.92 -19.56
C ARG A 388 11.68 21.62 -19.76
N LEU A 389 11.32 20.71 -20.69
CA LEU A 389 9.94 20.27 -20.87
C LEU A 389 9.43 19.53 -19.63
N ARG A 390 10.25 18.65 -19.08
CA ARG A 390 9.88 17.88 -17.88
C ARG A 390 9.77 18.77 -16.64
N GLN A 391 10.71 19.73 -16.49
CA GLN A 391 10.66 20.73 -15.42
C GLN A 391 9.41 21.61 -15.54
N ALA A 392 9.08 22.09 -16.73
CA ALA A 392 7.87 22.87 -16.97
C ALA A 392 6.60 22.10 -16.60
N LEU A 393 6.52 20.81 -16.99
CA LEU A 393 5.42 19.93 -16.60
C LEU A 393 5.33 19.79 -15.07
N ASN A 394 6.44 19.52 -14.40
CA ASN A 394 6.47 19.36 -12.95
C ASN A 394 6.04 20.61 -12.20
N ILE A 395 6.47 21.78 -12.67
CA ILE A 395 6.10 23.07 -12.10
C ILE A 395 4.64 23.40 -12.38
N ALA A 396 4.11 23.05 -13.56
CA ALA A 396 2.73 23.33 -13.95
C ALA A 396 1.67 22.60 -13.14
N ILE A 397 2.01 21.48 -12.52
CA ILE A 397 1.06 20.67 -11.74
C ILE A 397 0.53 21.48 -10.55
N ASP A 398 -0.79 21.62 -10.47
CA ASP A 398 -1.46 22.27 -9.34
C ASP A 398 -1.76 21.26 -8.22
N ARG A 399 -0.74 21.00 -7.42
CA ARG A 399 -0.80 20.06 -6.29
C ARG A 399 -1.81 20.51 -5.24
N SER A 400 -1.95 21.80 -5.03
CA SER A 400 -2.91 22.37 -4.07
C SER A 400 -4.36 22.09 -4.47
N ARG A 401 -4.71 22.41 -5.73
CA ARG A 401 -6.04 22.16 -6.26
C ARG A 401 -6.36 20.65 -6.32
N MET A 402 -5.35 19.83 -6.65
CA MET A 402 -5.47 18.39 -6.62
C MET A 402 -5.75 17.89 -5.20
N GLY A 403 -4.98 18.32 -4.21
CA GLY A 403 -5.19 17.93 -2.82
C GLY A 403 -6.55 18.37 -2.28
N GLN A 404 -7.00 19.58 -2.62
CA GLN A 404 -8.34 20.07 -2.25
C GLN A 404 -9.47 19.25 -2.87
N GLY A 405 -9.34 18.94 -4.17
CA GLY A 405 -10.39 18.24 -4.90
C GLY A 405 -10.49 16.75 -4.54
N ILE A 406 -9.36 16.13 -4.23
CA ILE A 406 -9.27 14.69 -3.99
C ILE A 406 -9.45 14.37 -2.52
N TYR A 407 -8.59 14.93 -1.70
CA TYR A 407 -8.47 14.55 -0.30
C TYR A 407 -8.96 15.64 0.65
N GLN A 408 -9.61 16.68 0.11
CA GLN A 408 -10.11 17.81 0.91
C GLN A 408 -9.06 18.33 1.92
N ASN A 409 -7.82 18.46 1.43
CA ASN A 409 -6.61 18.83 2.16
C ASN A 409 -6.04 17.76 3.14
N SER A 410 -6.56 16.54 3.17
CA SER A 410 -5.92 15.43 3.90
C SER A 410 -4.91 14.71 3.01
N CYS A 411 -3.88 15.42 2.60
CA CYS A 411 -2.79 14.86 1.80
C CYS A 411 -1.48 15.58 2.11
N LEU A 412 -0.39 14.96 1.74
CA LEU A 412 0.96 15.53 1.74
C LEU A 412 1.44 15.71 0.31
N LEU A 413 2.49 16.49 0.14
CA LEU A 413 3.20 16.58 -1.14
C LEU A 413 3.85 15.26 -1.48
N GLY A 414 3.70 14.82 -2.73
CA GLY A 414 4.46 13.70 -3.26
C GLY A 414 5.94 14.05 -3.42
N SER A 415 6.80 13.08 -3.22
CA SER A 415 8.25 13.19 -3.40
C SER A 415 8.83 11.88 -3.92
N PRO A 416 10.06 11.86 -4.45
CA PRO A 416 10.67 10.66 -4.99
C PRO A 416 10.72 9.47 -4.01
N VAL A 417 10.84 9.72 -2.73
CA VAL A 417 10.61 8.77 -1.62
C VAL A 417 9.39 9.26 -0.86
N ALA A 418 8.42 8.40 -0.62
CA ALA A 418 7.14 8.79 -0.02
C ALA A 418 7.30 9.43 1.37
N GLN A 419 6.47 10.44 1.65
CA GLN A 419 6.45 11.13 2.94
C GLN A 419 6.04 10.21 4.11
N ALA A 420 5.43 9.08 3.83
CA ALA A 420 5.16 8.02 4.79
C ALA A 420 6.45 7.41 5.40
N LEU A 421 7.57 7.48 4.69
CA LEU A 421 8.88 7.14 5.22
C LEU A 421 9.53 8.36 5.87
N GLY A 422 8.88 8.95 6.85
CA GLY A 422 9.20 10.25 7.43
C GLY A 422 10.67 10.57 7.69
N TYR A 423 11.46 9.53 8.04
CA TYR A 423 12.91 9.68 8.21
C TYR A 423 13.67 9.81 6.87
N TRP A 424 13.16 9.21 5.79
CA TRP A 424 13.83 9.10 4.50
C TRP A 424 13.28 10.06 3.44
N GLY A 425 12.02 10.53 3.57
CA GLY A 425 11.42 11.50 2.67
C GLY A 425 12.02 12.89 2.85
N LEU A 426 12.19 13.65 1.77
CA LEU A 426 12.62 15.04 1.86
C LEU A 426 11.70 15.83 2.79
N PRO A 427 12.25 16.67 3.71
CA PRO A 427 11.44 17.49 4.60
C PRO A 427 10.43 18.34 3.82
N LEU A 428 9.19 18.39 4.28
CA LEU A 428 8.12 19.20 3.66
C LEU A 428 8.52 20.68 3.57
N GLU A 429 9.25 21.18 4.57
CA GLU A 429 9.77 22.55 4.56
C GLU A 429 10.72 22.81 3.40
N GLU A 430 11.52 21.83 2.98
CA GLU A 430 12.37 21.94 1.79
C GLU A 430 11.55 21.86 0.51
N LEU A 431 10.63 20.90 0.43
CA LEU A 431 9.77 20.72 -0.74
C LEU A 431 8.96 21.99 -1.04
N THR A 432 8.34 22.58 -0.03
CA THR A 432 7.48 23.78 -0.19
C THR A 432 8.23 25.05 -0.63
N LYS A 433 9.57 25.04 -0.63
CA LYS A 433 10.38 26.12 -1.19
C LYS A 433 10.64 25.97 -2.69
N ARG A 434 10.37 24.78 -3.26
CA ARG A 434 10.68 24.47 -4.67
C ARG A 434 9.59 24.93 -5.63
N PRO A 435 9.95 25.42 -6.83
CA PRO A 435 8.96 25.72 -7.86
C PRO A 435 8.04 24.53 -8.14
N GLY A 436 6.74 24.79 -8.25
CA GLY A 436 5.72 23.75 -8.45
C GLY A 436 5.22 23.09 -7.17
N PHE A 437 5.88 23.32 -6.02
CA PHE A 437 5.49 22.81 -4.71
C PHE A 437 5.05 23.92 -3.73
N ARG A 438 5.14 25.17 -4.17
CA ARG A 438 4.79 26.36 -3.38
C ARG A 438 3.27 26.52 -3.28
N PHE A 439 2.81 26.98 -2.11
CA PHE A 439 1.38 27.20 -1.84
C PHE A 439 0.98 28.67 -1.78
N LYS A 440 1.94 29.59 -1.55
CA LYS A 440 1.64 31.01 -1.56
C LYS A 440 1.27 31.46 -2.96
N ARG A 441 0.17 32.21 -3.07
CA ARG A 441 -0.43 32.58 -4.35
C ARG A 441 0.55 33.29 -5.28
N GLU A 442 1.25 34.30 -4.78
CA GLU A 442 2.18 35.09 -5.58
C GLU A 442 3.36 34.24 -6.10
N GLU A 443 3.90 33.36 -5.24
CA GLU A 443 4.99 32.46 -5.61
C GLU A 443 4.49 31.43 -6.64
N ARG A 444 3.26 30.95 -6.50
CA ARG A 444 2.65 30.00 -7.44
C ARG A 444 2.36 30.65 -8.80
N GLU A 445 1.84 31.86 -8.81
CA GLU A 445 1.62 32.62 -10.06
C GLU A 445 2.93 32.83 -10.82
N GLN A 446 4.04 33.14 -10.13
CA GLN A 446 5.36 33.24 -10.75
C GLN A 446 5.84 31.88 -11.29
N ASP A 447 5.68 30.79 -10.52
CA ASP A 447 6.02 29.45 -10.97
C ASP A 447 5.32 29.09 -12.31
N LEU A 448 4.06 29.47 -12.47
CA LEU A 448 3.29 29.20 -13.68
C LEU A 448 3.79 30.03 -14.87
N VAL A 449 4.19 31.28 -14.63
CA VAL A 449 4.83 32.11 -15.67
C VAL A 449 6.14 31.49 -16.12
N ASP A 450 6.99 31.10 -15.18
CA ASP A 450 8.29 30.46 -15.47
C ASP A 450 8.12 29.13 -16.21
N ALA A 451 7.17 28.30 -15.76
CA ALA A 451 6.86 27.04 -16.43
C ALA A 451 6.42 27.24 -17.89
N LYS A 452 5.55 28.22 -18.14
CA LYS A 452 5.07 28.54 -19.49
C LYS A 452 6.19 29.06 -20.41
N GLN A 453 7.06 29.90 -19.88
CA GLN A 453 8.23 30.38 -20.63
C GLN A 453 9.20 29.23 -20.96
N MET A 454 9.50 28.38 -19.98
CA MET A 454 10.36 27.22 -20.13
C MET A 454 9.77 26.21 -21.14
N TRP A 455 8.47 25.93 -21.07
CA TRP A 455 7.74 25.09 -22.01
C TRP A 455 7.83 25.61 -23.43
N GLY A 456 7.58 26.91 -23.63
CA GLY A 456 7.69 27.56 -24.94
C GLY A 456 9.12 27.56 -25.50
N ALA A 457 10.11 27.90 -24.68
CA ALA A 457 11.53 27.93 -25.07
C ALA A 457 12.11 26.54 -25.44
N ALA A 458 11.52 25.47 -24.86
CA ALA A 458 11.91 24.09 -25.13
C ALA A 458 11.11 23.44 -26.29
N GLY A 459 10.28 24.20 -27.01
CA GLY A 459 9.50 23.69 -28.14
C GLY A 459 8.24 22.92 -27.74
N GLY A 460 7.78 23.06 -26.50
CA GLY A 460 6.59 22.38 -25.98
C GLY A 460 5.35 22.50 -26.86
N PRO A 461 5.01 23.70 -27.41
CA PRO A 461 3.86 23.85 -28.29
C PRO A 461 3.92 22.99 -29.56
N SER A 462 5.10 22.58 -30.01
CA SER A 462 5.29 21.73 -31.19
C SER A 462 5.13 20.24 -30.93
N ILE A 463 5.00 19.81 -29.67
CA ILE A 463 4.83 18.40 -29.33
C ILE A 463 3.48 17.86 -29.81
N GLY A 464 2.47 18.73 -29.91
CA GLY A 464 1.12 18.33 -30.28
C GLY A 464 0.40 17.59 -29.14
N THR A 465 -0.59 16.78 -29.49
CA THR A 465 -1.37 16.02 -28.51
C THR A 465 -0.67 14.70 -28.18
N VAL A 466 -0.47 14.45 -26.89
CA VAL A 466 0.14 13.19 -26.39
C VAL A 466 -0.94 12.32 -25.74
N GLU A 467 -0.91 11.01 -26.03
CA GLU A 467 -1.75 10.04 -25.33
C GLU A 467 -1.20 9.79 -23.93
N VAL A 468 -2.08 9.89 -22.93
CA VAL A 468 -1.76 9.57 -21.53
C VAL A 468 -2.59 8.35 -21.13
N MET A 469 -1.91 7.25 -20.87
CA MET A 469 -2.57 6.07 -20.34
C MET A 469 -2.77 6.21 -18.84
N TYR A 470 -3.99 5.93 -18.34
CA TYR A 470 -4.32 6.06 -16.92
C TYR A 470 -5.12 4.87 -16.41
N THR A 471 -5.00 4.60 -15.10
CA THR A 471 -5.69 3.49 -14.43
C THR A 471 -7.09 3.89 -13.96
N ALA A 472 -7.99 2.90 -13.88
CA ALA A 472 -9.28 3.02 -13.21
C ALA A 472 -9.28 2.50 -11.77
N ILE A 473 -8.16 1.96 -11.30
CA ILE A 473 -8.03 1.40 -9.96
C ILE A 473 -6.88 2.13 -9.24
N PRO A 474 -7.13 2.77 -8.10
CA PRO A 474 -8.44 3.02 -7.48
C PRO A 474 -9.35 3.95 -8.33
N ASP A 475 -10.66 3.84 -8.15
CA ASP A 475 -11.64 4.60 -8.94
C ASP A 475 -11.42 6.12 -8.91
N PHE A 476 -10.88 6.67 -7.83
CA PHE A 476 -10.58 8.09 -7.72
C PHE A 476 -9.56 8.57 -8.76
N VAL A 477 -8.59 7.75 -9.17
CA VAL A 477 -7.62 8.11 -10.21
C VAL A 477 -8.33 8.44 -11.51
N LYS A 478 -9.33 7.64 -11.88
CA LYS A 478 -10.19 7.90 -13.03
C LYS A 478 -10.95 9.22 -12.90
N ALA A 479 -11.44 9.53 -11.71
CA ALA A 479 -12.18 10.76 -11.45
C ALA A 479 -11.29 12.03 -11.58
N TYR A 480 -9.97 11.90 -11.34
CA TYR A 480 -9.04 13.04 -11.37
C TYR A 480 -8.37 13.28 -12.71
N PHE A 481 -8.39 12.31 -13.60
CA PHE A 481 -7.79 12.47 -14.91
C PHE A 481 -8.34 13.69 -15.70
N PRO A 482 -9.64 14.02 -15.72
CA PRO A 482 -10.14 15.26 -16.34
C PRO A 482 -9.60 16.55 -15.72
N GLN A 483 -9.31 16.55 -14.41
CA GLN A 483 -8.70 17.69 -13.73
C GLN A 483 -7.23 17.84 -14.14
N PHE A 484 -6.51 16.73 -14.27
CA PHE A 484 -5.15 16.70 -14.80
C PHE A 484 -5.08 17.25 -16.22
N GLN A 485 -5.95 16.80 -17.13
CA GLN A 485 -6.02 17.31 -18.49
C GLN A 485 -6.26 18.83 -18.53
N ARG A 486 -7.24 19.30 -17.77
CA ARG A 486 -7.52 20.73 -17.65
C ARG A 486 -6.33 21.53 -17.15
N ASN A 487 -5.68 21.04 -16.11
CA ASN A 487 -4.53 21.73 -15.54
C ASN A 487 -3.40 21.92 -16.57
N LEU A 488 -3.04 20.90 -17.33
CA LEU A 488 -2.02 21.01 -18.37
C LEU A 488 -2.45 21.95 -19.52
N LYS A 489 -3.72 21.89 -19.91
CA LYS A 489 -4.27 22.75 -20.97
C LYS A 489 -4.30 24.23 -20.55
N GLU A 490 -4.77 24.53 -19.36
CA GLU A 490 -4.90 25.88 -18.84
C GLU A 490 -3.54 26.51 -18.55
N THR A 491 -2.57 25.71 -18.03
CA THR A 491 -1.26 26.21 -17.62
C THR A 491 -0.25 26.30 -18.76
N LEU A 492 -0.15 25.27 -19.58
CA LEU A 492 0.90 25.19 -20.62
C LEU A 492 0.34 25.23 -22.05
N GLY A 493 -0.98 25.20 -22.24
CA GLY A 493 -1.60 24.99 -23.54
C GLY A 493 -1.39 23.57 -24.09
N PHE A 494 -0.96 22.63 -23.23
CA PHE A 494 -0.62 21.28 -23.63
C PHE A 494 -1.86 20.38 -23.62
N ASP A 495 -2.18 19.82 -24.79
CA ASP A 495 -3.28 18.88 -24.96
C ASP A 495 -2.81 17.45 -24.72
N VAL A 496 -3.52 16.76 -23.85
CA VAL A 496 -3.31 15.33 -23.62
C VAL A 496 -4.61 14.56 -23.87
N LYS A 497 -4.49 13.40 -24.52
CA LYS A 497 -5.61 12.50 -24.78
C LYS A 497 -5.57 11.33 -23.81
N GLY A 498 -6.59 11.19 -22.97
CA GLY A 498 -6.68 10.08 -22.03
C GLY A 498 -7.01 8.76 -22.70
N LYS A 499 -6.31 7.72 -22.28
CA LYS A 499 -6.61 6.32 -22.60
C LYS A 499 -6.72 5.52 -21.31
N LEU A 500 -7.93 5.12 -20.96
CA LEU A 500 -8.17 4.31 -19.77
C LEU A 500 -7.63 2.88 -20.01
N ASP A 501 -6.89 2.35 -19.02
CA ASP A 501 -6.51 0.94 -19.03
C ASP A 501 -7.77 0.06 -18.79
N PRO A 502 -8.21 -0.73 -19.79
CA PRO A 502 -9.42 -1.53 -19.66
C PRO A 502 -9.24 -2.74 -18.73
N THR A 503 -8.01 -3.05 -18.35
CA THR A 503 -7.65 -4.16 -17.48
C THR A 503 -7.44 -3.74 -16.03
N GLY A 504 -7.66 -2.46 -15.74
CA GLY A 504 -7.41 -1.84 -14.44
C GLY A 504 -5.99 -1.31 -14.30
N TYR A 505 -4.97 -2.11 -14.41
CA TYR A 505 -3.55 -1.71 -14.32
C TYR A 505 -2.61 -2.58 -15.16
N THR A 506 -3.04 -3.74 -15.62
CA THR A 506 -2.15 -4.71 -16.26
C THR A 506 -1.52 -4.18 -17.54
N GLU A 507 -2.29 -3.48 -18.37
CA GLU A 507 -1.82 -2.92 -19.65
C GLU A 507 -0.79 -1.80 -19.41
N ILE A 508 -1.02 -0.97 -18.39
CA ILE A 508 -0.04 0.04 -17.95
C ILE A 508 1.24 -0.64 -17.47
N ALA A 509 1.15 -1.61 -16.57
CA ALA A 509 2.31 -2.30 -16.01
C ALA A 509 3.18 -2.93 -17.11
N GLN A 510 2.56 -3.65 -18.04
CA GLN A 510 3.27 -4.23 -19.19
C GLN A 510 3.86 -3.17 -20.11
N GLY A 511 3.11 -2.11 -20.38
CA GLY A 511 3.58 -1.02 -21.25
C GLY A 511 4.76 -0.24 -20.66
N LEU A 512 4.78 -0.07 -19.33
CA LEU A 512 5.91 0.53 -18.63
C LEU A 512 7.16 -0.36 -18.68
N LEU A 513 7.04 -1.66 -18.42
CA LEU A 513 8.14 -2.62 -18.51
C LEU A 513 8.71 -2.70 -19.95
N GLN A 514 7.86 -2.64 -20.96
CA GLN A 514 8.23 -2.64 -22.37
C GLN A 514 8.70 -1.27 -22.85
N LYS A 515 8.66 -0.23 -22.02
CA LYS A 515 9.03 1.16 -22.35
C LYS A 515 8.28 1.70 -23.58
N ARG A 516 7.02 1.29 -23.79
CA ARG A 516 6.17 1.72 -24.89
C ARG A 516 5.19 2.85 -24.56
N LEU A 517 5.06 3.18 -23.26
CA LEU A 517 4.20 4.27 -22.81
C LEU A 517 5.01 5.54 -22.62
N VAL A 518 4.63 6.56 -23.37
CA VAL A 518 5.32 7.85 -23.38
C VAL A 518 4.95 8.69 -22.17
N PHE A 519 3.68 8.62 -21.75
CA PHE A 519 3.15 9.37 -20.62
C PHE A 519 2.05 8.57 -19.93
N THR A 520 2.13 8.47 -18.62
CA THR A 520 1.10 7.82 -17.81
C THR A 520 0.65 8.72 -16.66
N PHE A 521 -0.56 8.49 -16.20
CA PHE A 521 -1.12 9.08 -14.98
C PHE A 521 -1.67 7.96 -14.13
N GLY A 522 -1.24 7.87 -12.88
CA GLY A 522 -1.61 6.74 -12.06
C GLY A 522 -1.33 6.93 -10.59
N TYR A 523 -1.39 5.80 -9.93
CA TYR A 523 -1.23 5.64 -8.51
C TYR A 523 -0.22 4.51 -8.27
N ASP A 524 0.72 4.73 -7.37
CA ASP A 524 1.67 3.72 -6.97
C ASP A 524 1.52 3.41 -5.48
N ASN A 525 1.60 2.15 -5.16
CA ASN A 525 1.83 1.72 -3.78
C ASN A 525 3.28 1.98 -3.42
N GLY A 526 3.50 2.46 -2.23
CA GLY A 526 4.85 2.70 -1.74
C GLY A 526 5.47 1.48 -1.08
N TRP A 527 6.68 1.68 -0.60
CA TRP A 527 7.52 0.68 0.04
C TRP A 527 7.96 1.20 1.40
N LEU A 528 8.59 0.34 2.19
CA LEU A 528 9.06 0.69 3.54
C LEU A 528 10.56 1.00 3.59
N GLU A 529 11.25 0.86 2.47
CA GLU A 529 12.68 1.06 2.33
C GLU A 529 12.97 2.05 1.18
N PRO A 530 13.79 3.09 1.39
CA PRO A 530 14.07 4.08 0.35
C PRO A 530 14.72 3.46 -0.91
N ASP A 531 15.53 2.41 -0.77
CA ASP A 531 16.13 1.74 -1.92
C ASP A 531 15.09 1.16 -2.88
N ASP A 532 13.94 0.72 -2.36
CA ASP A 532 12.83 0.20 -3.17
C ASP A 532 12.16 1.27 -4.05
N TYR A 533 12.32 2.57 -3.69
CA TYR A 533 11.91 3.69 -4.53
C TYR A 533 12.97 4.08 -5.54
N LEU A 534 14.24 3.87 -5.22
CA LEU A 534 15.36 4.45 -5.94
C LEU A 534 15.94 3.45 -6.95
N TYR A 535 16.51 2.35 -6.51
CA TYR A 535 17.22 1.42 -7.40
C TYR A 535 16.32 0.81 -8.48
N PRO A 536 15.17 0.19 -8.17
CA PRO A 536 14.37 -0.47 -9.20
C PRO A 536 13.88 0.47 -10.30
N TYR A 537 13.63 1.73 -9.98
CA TYR A 537 13.00 2.68 -10.89
C TYR A 537 14.00 3.61 -11.58
N PHE A 538 15.02 4.08 -10.88
CA PHE A 538 15.87 5.17 -11.36
C PHE A 538 17.31 4.77 -11.66
N HIS A 539 17.78 3.60 -11.25
CA HIS A 539 19.06 3.08 -11.69
C HIS A 539 18.97 2.58 -13.13
N SER A 540 20.01 2.81 -13.95
CA SER A 540 20.03 2.43 -15.37
C SER A 540 19.74 0.93 -15.60
N THR A 541 20.20 0.07 -14.68
CA THR A 541 19.95 -1.38 -14.69
C THR A 541 18.74 -1.80 -13.84
N GLY A 542 18.00 -0.85 -13.29
CA GLY A 542 16.84 -1.11 -12.44
C GLY A 542 15.74 -1.87 -13.19
N PRO A 543 15.18 -2.95 -12.61
CA PRO A 543 14.20 -3.81 -13.29
C PRO A 543 12.87 -3.11 -13.61
N LYS A 544 12.60 -1.97 -13.01
CA LYS A 544 11.38 -1.15 -13.21
C LYS A 544 11.68 0.21 -13.84
N ASN A 545 12.87 0.38 -14.44
CA ASN A 545 13.25 1.62 -15.15
C ASN A 545 12.40 1.80 -16.42
N SER A 546 11.17 2.24 -16.23
CA SER A 546 10.21 2.50 -17.31
C SER A 546 10.46 3.81 -18.04
N PHE A 547 11.30 4.67 -17.51
CA PHE A 547 11.64 5.98 -18.06
C PHE A 547 12.66 5.91 -19.23
N ASN A 548 13.26 4.75 -19.41
CA ASN A 548 14.46 4.55 -20.25
C ASN A 548 15.60 5.47 -19.82
N LEU A 549 15.78 5.63 -18.53
CA LEU A 549 16.79 6.46 -17.90
C LEU A 549 18.16 5.76 -17.99
N SER A 550 19.19 6.52 -18.32
CA SER A 550 20.58 6.12 -18.23
C SER A 550 21.37 7.35 -17.79
N ASP A 551 21.77 7.38 -16.54
CA ASP A 551 22.46 8.50 -15.88
C ASP A 551 23.52 7.96 -14.92
N PRO A 552 24.81 7.91 -15.37
CA PRO A 552 25.88 7.35 -14.53
C PRO A 552 26.07 8.06 -13.19
N THR A 553 25.83 9.38 -13.13
CA THR A 553 25.93 10.13 -11.87
C THR A 553 24.85 9.67 -10.88
N LEU A 554 23.62 9.49 -11.35
CA LEU A 554 22.54 8.98 -10.50
C LEU A 554 22.79 7.53 -10.10
N ASP A 555 23.32 6.71 -10.99
CA ASP A 555 23.67 5.31 -10.69
C ASP A 555 24.70 5.25 -9.55
N GLU A 556 25.75 6.06 -9.61
CA GLU A 556 26.76 6.17 -8.56
C GLU A 556 26.16 6.63 -7.22
N MET A 557 25.25 7.61 -7.24
CA MET A 557 24.57 8.08 -6.03
C MET A 557 23.69 6.97 -5.42
N ILE A 558 22.95 6.25 -6.25
CA ILE A 558 22.09 5.15 -5.81
C ILE A 558 22.93 4.01 -5.24
N ASP A 559 24.02 3.62 -5.87
CA ASP A 559 24.91 2.58 -5.36
C ASP A 559 25.58 3.02 -4.06
N ALA A 560 26.01 4.27 -3.92
CA ALA A 560 26.61 4.79 -2.69
C ALA A 560 25.67 4.68 -1.49
N GLN A 561 24.36 5.01 -1.62
CA GLN A 561 23.42 4.87 -0.52
C GLN A 561 23.17 3.39 -0.16
N ARG A 562 23.24 2.47 -1.13
CA ARG A 562 23.08 1.03 -0.88
C ARG A 562 24.23 0.43 -0.07
N GLU A 563 25.41 1.03 -0.14
CA GLU A 563 26.64 0.57 0.54
C GLU A 563 26.88 1.31 1.88
N GLU A 564 26.09 2.34 2.21
CA GLU A 564 26.26 3.13 3.43
C GLU A 564 25.43 2.56 4.60
N PHE A 565 26.11 2.09 5.64
CA PHE A 565 25.50 1.51 6.84
C PHE A 565 25.29 2.53 7.96
N ASP A 566 26.00 3.65 7.94
CA ASP A 566 25.68 4.75 8.86
C ASP A 566 24.36 5.38 8.44
N ARG A 567 23.37 5.27 9.31
CA ARG A 567 22.00 5.63 9.00
C ARG A 567 21.83 7.12 8.69
N GLU A 568 22.53 7.99 9.39
CA GLU A 568 22.46 9.44 9.17
C GLU A 568 23.12 9.81 7.84
N ARG A 569 24.29 9.27 7.54
CA ARG A 569 24.96 9.48 6.24
C ARG A 569 24.15 8.91 5.10
N ARG A 570 23.56 7.73 5.27
CA ARG A 570 22.67 7.15 4.26
C ARG A 570 21.46 8.02 4.00
N ARG A 571 20.86 8.61 5.04
CA ARG A 571 19.75 9.54 4.89
C ARG A 571 20.13 10.76 4.04
N GLU A 572 21.28 11.38 4.30
CA GLU A 572 21.75 12.51 3.49
C GLU A 572 21.96 12.12 2.01
N LEU A 573 22.55 10.94 1.75
CA LEU A 573 22.66 10.41 0.38
C LEU A 573 21.28 10.24 -0.27
N VAL A 574 20.29 9.68 0.45
CA VAL A 574 18.92 9.52 -0.02
C VAL A 574 18.27 10.89 -0.29
N TYR A 575 18.53 11.90 0.52
CA TYR A 575 18.06 13.27 0.27
C TYR A 575 18.71 13.88 -0.98
N ASP A 576 20.00 13.69 -1.16
CA ASP A 576 20.71 14.19 -2.34
C ASP A 576 20.21 13.53 -3.62
N ILE A 577 19.92 12.23 -3.61
CA ILE A 577 19.29 11.54 -4.73
C ILE A 577 17.92 12.15 -5.04
N GLN A 578 17.08 12.38 -4.03
CA GLN A 578 15.77 13.00 -4.24
C GLN A 578 15.87 14.41 -4.82
N ARG A 579 16.83 15.21 -4.34
CA ARG A 579 17.13 16.54 -4.92
C ARG A 579 17.52 16.43 -6.38
N TYR A 580 18.42 15.49 -6.69
CA TYR A 580 18.86 15.23 -8.05
C TYR A 580 17.71 14.80 -8.97
N LEU A 581 16.86 13.90 -8.50
CA LEU A 581 15.67 13.46 -9.23
C LEU A 581 14.70 14.61 -9.54
N LEU A 582 14.49 15.52 -8.59
CA LEU A 582 13.61 16.67 -8.74
C LEU A 582 14.20 17.78 -9.65
N ASP A 583 15.53 17.92 -9.70
CA ASP A 583 16.19 19.04 -10.37
C ASP A 583 16.79 18.66 -11.73
N LYS A 584 17.28 17.43 -11.88
CA LYS A 584 18.09 17.01 -13.03
C LYS A 584 17.44 15.92 -13.88
N VAL A 585 16.61 15.07 -13.28
CA VAL A 585 15.99 13.95 -13.98
C VAL A 585 14.54 14.24 -14.37
N VAL A 586 13.71 14.51 -13.40
CA VAL A 586 12.27 14.85 -13.53
C VAL A 586 11.53 13.86 -14.47
N ALA A 587 11.78 12.56 -14.27
CA ALA A 587 11.14 11.50 -15.08
C ALA A 587 9.80 11.05 -14.49
N ARG A 588 9.67 11.16 -13.16
CA ARG A 588 8.42 10.95 -12.45
C ARG A 588 7.97 12.27 -11.81
N LEU A 589 6.75 12.62 -12.08
CA LEU A 589 6.10 13.80 -11.52
C LEU A 589 5.29 13.32 -10.31
N ASP A 590 5.83 13.53 -9.13
CA ASP A 590 5.17 13.16 -7.88
C ASP A 590 4.21 14.28 -7.47
N TRP A 591 2.94 13.92 -7.21
CA TRP A 591 1.87 14.89 -7.00
C TRP A 591 1.54 15.05 -5.54
N ILE A 592 0.81 14.10 -5.01
CA ILE A 592 0.36 14.10 -3.61
C ILE A 592 0.40 12.68 -3.06
N SER A 593 0.74 12.57 -1.78
CA SER A 593 0.59 11.36 -0.97
C SER A 593 -0.69 11.44 -0.16
N GLU A 594 -1.32 10.31 0.01
CA GLU A 594 -2.58 10.16 0.73
C GLU A 594 -2.38 10.18 2.25
N ILE A 595 -3.29 10.83 2.95
CA ILE A 595 -3.52 10.62 4.37
C ILE A 595 -4.84 9.86 4.49
N ASP A 596 -4.74 8.59 4.82
CA ASP A 596 -5.91 7.77 5.06
C ASP A 596 -6.56 8.13 6.38
N ARG A 597 -7.89 8.13 6.41
CA ARG A 597 -8.67 8.50 7.58
C ARG A 597 -9.77 7.49 7.86
N GLY A 598 -9.91 7.14 9.10
CA GLY A 598 -10.91 6.18 9.54
C GLY A 598 -11.54 6.54 10.87
N THR A 599 -12.54 5.76 11.25
CA THR A 599 -13.15 5.83 12.57
C THR A 599 -13.07 4.48 13.26
N ARG A 600 -12.94 4.50 14.57
CA ARG A 600 -13.01 3.31 15.42
C ARG A 600 -13.79 3.57 16.69
N TRP A 601 -14.40 2.54 17.21
CA TRP A 601 -15.01 2.62 18.52
C TRP A 601 -13.96 2.70 19.63
N PRO A 602 -14.18 3.47 20.72
CA PRO A 602 -13.22 3.62 21.81
C PRO A 602 -12.82 2.32 22.53
N TYR A 603 -13.62 1.26 22.39
CA TYR A 603 -13.26 -0.06 22.91
C TYR A 603 -12.20 -0.80 22.07
N CYS A 604 -11.91 -0.37 20.85
CA CYS A 604 -10.82 -0.91 20.06
C CYS A 604 -9.51 -0.31 20.54
N LYS A 605 -8.64 -1.13 21.08
CA LYS A 605 -7.38 -0.73 21.71
C LYS A 605 -6.18 -1.24 20.94
N ASN A 606 -5.04 -0.54 21.09
CA ASN A 606 -3.77 -0.87 20.46
C ASN A 606 -3.91 -1.02 18.93
N MET A 607 -4.74 -0.17 18.33
CA MET A 607 -4.83 -0.11 16.88
C MET A 607 -3.53 0.49 16.35
N GLN A 608 -2.82 -0.28 15.54
CA GLN A 608 -1.63 0.15 14.85
C GLN A 608 -1.91 0.06 13.36
N TYR A 609 -1.75 1.17 12.66
CA TYR A 609 -1.90 1.22 11.22
C TYR A 609 -0.52 1.21 10.58
N HIS A 610 -0.34 0.30 9.65
CA HIS A 610 0.88 0.22 8.89
C HIS A 610 0.76 1.15 7.66
N PRO A 611 1.82 1.89 7.27
CA PRO A 611 1.76 2.79 6.10
C PRO A 611 1.51 2.03 4.79
N TRP A 612 1.62 0.72 4.83
CA TRP A 612 1.39 -0.15 3.70
C TRP A 612 0.20 -1.07 3.97
N PHE A 613 -1.00 -0.64 3.55
CA PHE A 613 -2.29 -1.35 3.52
C PHE A 613 -2.48 -2.46 4.58
N GLY A 614 -2.25 -2.08 5.86
CA GLY A 614 -2.69 -2.93 6.93
C GLY A 614 -1.93 -4.24 7.07
N ASP A 615 -0.60 -4.15 7.27
CA ASP A 615 0.14 -5.32 7.75
C ASP A 615 -0.62 -5.91 8.95
N ALA A 616 -1.29 -7.04 8.71
CA ALA A 616 -2.14 -7.68 9.70
C ALA A 616 -1.34 -8.24 10.90
N PHE A 617 0.00 -8.25 10.82
CA PHE A 617 0.86 -8.58 11.95
C PHE A 617 0.60 -7.63 13.14
N SER A 618 0.31 -6.36 12.88
CA SER A 618 -0.03 -5.39 13.93
C SER A 618 -1.27 -5.78 14.75
N ALA A 619 -2.14 -6.65 14.22
CA ALA A 619 -3.35 -7.12 14.91
C ALA A 619 -3.05 -7.96 16.17
N VAL A 620 -1.83 -8.49 16.33
CA VAL A 620 -1.44 -9.28 17.51
C VAL A 620 -1.57 -8.51 18.82
N ASN A 621 -1.41 -7.19 18.77
CA ASN A 621 -1.46 -6.31 19.93
C ASN A 621 -2.85 -5.74 20.21
N ARG A 622 -3.80 -5.90 19.26
CA ARG A 622 -5.16 -5.35 19.38
C ARG A 622 -5.94 -6.08 20.44
N TRP A 623 -6.81 -5.34 21.14
CA TRP A 623 -7.79 -5.93 22.04
C TRP A 623 -9.07 -5.10 22.08
N LEU A 624 -10.16 -5.76 22.46
CA LEU A 624 -11.49 -5.17 22.55
C LEU A 624 -11.86 -5.02 24.02
N ASP A 625 -11.99 -3.78 24.50
CA ASP A 625 -12.38 -3.49 25.88
C ASP A 625 -13.88 -3.77 26.08
N SER A 626 -14.21 -5.00 26.44
CA SER A 626 -15.61 -5.40 26.70
C SER A 626 -16.22 -4.72 27.92
N THR A 627 -15.41 -4.05 28.74
CA THR A 627 -15.88 -3.27 29.89
C THR A 627 -16.23 -1.83 29.55
N ALA A 628 -15.82 -1.36 28.37
CA ALA A 628 -16.07 0.00 27.94
C ALA A 628 -17.57 0.24 27.69
N PRO A 629 -18.14 1.39 28.11
CA PRO A 629 -19.55 1.71 27.86
C PRO A 629 -19.93 1.66 26.38
N THR A 630 -19.00 2.03 25.50
CA THR A 630 -19.19 2.01 24.05
C THR A 630 -19.26 0.59 23.46
N PHE A 631 -18.86 -0.44 24.21
CA PHE A 631 -18.96 -1.83 23.79
C PHE A 631 -20.42 -2.36 23.84
N GLN A 632 -21.27 -1.75 24.66
CA GLN A 632 -22.68 -2.14 24.74
C GLN A 632 -23.39 -1.99 23.38
N GLY A 633 -24.21 -2.98 23.04
CA GLY A 633 -24.94 -3.03 21.77
C GLY A 633 -24.09 -3.51 20.57
N ARG A 634 -22.84 -3.95 20.80
CA ARG A 634 -22.06 -4.66 19.79
C ARG A 634 -22.66 -6.06 19.60
N PRO A 635 -23.01 -6.48 18.37
CA PRO A 635 -23.46 -7.84 18.10
C PRO A 635 -22.41 -8.88 18.51
N ALA A 636 -22.85 -10.07 18.90
CA ALA A 636 -21.96 -11.14 19.31
C ALA A 636 -21.04 -11.60 18.17
#